data_88621661cbd45fb839362faa7816f415
#
_entry.id   88621661cbd45fb839362faa7816f415
#
_cell.length_a   1.000
_cell.length_b   1.000
_cell.length_c   1.000
_cell.angle_alpha   90.00
_cell.angle_beta   90.00
_cell.angle_gamma   90.00
#
_symmetry.space_group_name_H-M   'P 1'
#
loop_
_entity.id
_entity.type
_entity.pdbx_description
1 polymer ?
#
loop_
_entity_poly.entity_id
_entity_poly.type
_entity_poly.pdbx_seq_one_letter_code
_entity_poly.pdbx_strand_id
1 'polypeptide(L)'
;MTTEETKFQPKDYKSDQYVRWCPGCGDHAVLNCLHKAMAEVGVAPHNMAVISGIGCSSRLPYYMNTYGFHTIHGRGAAIATGVKTARPDLSVWLITGDGDCLAIGGNHFIHAVRRNIDLNIVLFNNKIYGLTKGQYSPTSDRGFVSKSSPYGTVEDPFIPAELALGARGNFFARTIDVDLKNTTEVLTASARHKGASVTEVLVNCVIFNDGIHKGIVDKEYLSLIHI
;
A
#
# COMPACT_ATOMS: atom_id res chain seq x y z
N MET A 1 -34.13 8.77 -20.37
CA MET A 1 -33.56 7.46 -20.07
C MET A 1 -32.71 7.63 -18.83
N THR A 2 -33.21 7.23 -17.68
CA THR A 2 -32.44 7.19 -16.43
C THR A 2 -31.43 6.07 -16.58
N THR A 3 -30.15 6.42 -16.75
CA THR A 3 -29.06 5.45 -16.66
C THR A 3 -29.06 4.96 -15.22
N GLU A 4 -29.51 3.72 -14.99
CA GLU A 4 -29.27 3.03 -13.71
C GLU A 4 -27.77 3.01 -13.48
N GLU A 5 -27.31 3.72 -12.45
CA GLU A 5 -25.91 3.65 -12.02
C GLU A 5 -25.62 2.20 -11.63
N THR A 6 -24.83 1.51 -12.43
CA THR A 6 -24.42 0.13 -12.15
C THR A 6 -23.62 0.11 -10.84
N LYS A 7 -24.22 -0.39 -9.78
CA LYS A 7 -23.58 -0.47 -8.46
C LYS A 7 -22.69 -1.70 -8.40
N PHE A 8 -21.37 -1.51 -8.48
CA PHE A 8 -20.39 -2.58 -8.34
C PHE A 8 -20.34 -3.13 -6.90
N GLN A 9 -20.03 -4.41 -6.79
CA GLN A 9 -19.86 -5.11 -5.52
C GLN A 9 -18.39 -5.49 -5.32
N PRO A 10 -17.91 -5.71 -4.09
CA PRO A 10 -16.51 -6.10 -3.84
C PRO A 10 -16.05 -7.32 -4.65
N LYS A 11 -16.96 -8.27 -4.91
CA LYS A 11 -16.68 -9.46 -5.72
C LYS A 11 -16.33 -9.14 -7.18
N ASP A 12 -16.80 -8.02 -7.72
CA ASP A 12 -16.58 -7.64 -9.12
C ASP A 12 -15.12 -7.22 -9.37
N TYR A 13 -14.40 -6.85 -8.30
CA TYR A 13 -12.97 -6.50 -8.32
C TYR A 13 -12.06 -7.68 -7.99
N LYS A 14 -12.61 -8.84 -7.63
CA LYS A 14 -11.85 -10.02 -7.24
C LYS A 14 -11.57 -10.89 -8.47
N SER A 15 -10.29 -11.26 -8.68
CA SER A 15 -9.92 -12.25 -9.70
C SER A 15 -10.24 -13.68 -9.25
N ASP A 16 -10.12 -14.63 -10.16
CA ASP A 16 -10.24 -16.08 -9.91
C ASP A 16 -8.95 -16.71 -9.36
N GLN A 17 -7.88 -15.92 -9.22
CA GLN A 17 -6.59 -16.43 -8.81
C GLN A 17 -6.53 -16.79 -7.33
N TYR A 18 -5.89 -17.91 -7.03
CA TYR A 18 -5.61 -18.32 -5.66
C TYR A 18 -4.58 -17.39 -5.01
N VAL A 19 -4.91 -16.86 -3.84
CA VAL A 19 -4.01 -15.97 -3.08
C VAL A 19 -2.85 -16.76 -2.49
N ARG A 20 -1.61 -16.35 -2.75
CA ARG A 20 -0.37 -17.06 -2.43
C ARG A 20 0.38 -16.50 -1.21
N TRP A 21 -0.19 -15.55 -0.49
CA TRP A 21 0.40 -15.05 0.75
C TRP A 21 0.35 -16.08 1.87
N CYS A 22 1.23 -15.90 2.86
CA CYS A 22 1.28 -16.77 4.03
C CYS A 22 -0.06 -16.75 4.79
N PRO A 23 -0.51 -17.88 5.36
CA PRO A 23 -1.66 -17.88 6.25
C PRO A 23 -1.46 -16.91 7.42
N GLY A 24 -2.42 -16.04 7.67
CA GLY A 24 -2.35 -15.02 8.73
C GLY A 24 -1.59 -13.73 8.36
N CYS A 25 -1.04 -13.62 7.14
CA CYS A 25 -0.42 -12.38 6.66
C CYS A 25 -1.48 -11.27 6.55
N GLY A 26 -1.14 -10.07 7.03
CA GLY A 26 -2.01 -8.90 6.99
C GLY A 26 -2.38 -8.44 5.57
N ASP A 27 -1.59 -8.81 4.55
CA ASP A 27 -1.89 -8.51 3.14
C ASP A 27 -3.28 -9.02 2.72
N HIS A 28 -3.76 -10.13 3.29
CA HIS A 28 -5.12 -10.65 3.04
C HIS A 28 -6.21 -9.66 3.49
N ALA A 29 -6.01 -9.05 4.64
CA ALA A 29 -6.94 -8.06 5.20
C ALA A 29 -7.01 -6.82 4.30
N VAL A 30 -5.85 -6.30 3.89
CA VAL A 30 -5.76 -5.12 3.02
C VAL A 30 -6.37 -5.39 1.65
N LEU A 31 -6.17 -6.58 1.05
CA LEU A 31 -6.82 -6.96 -0.20
C LEU A 31 -8.34 -6.89 -0.09
N ASN A 32 -8.90 -7.42 1.03
CA ASN A 32 -10.33 -7.37 1.27
C ASN A 32 -10.85 -5.93 1.43
N CYS A 33 -10.10 -5.07 2.13
CA CYS A 33 -10.42 -3.65 2.26
C CYS A 33 -10.39 -2.92 0.91
N LEU A 34 -9.41 -3.23 0.04
CA LEU A 34 -9.32 -2.66 -1.30
C LEU A 34 -10.52 -3.03 -2.17
N HIS A 35 -10.95 -4.31 -2.17
CA HIS A 35 -12.16 -4.70 -2.90
C HIS A 35 -13.39 -3.90 -2.43
N LYS A 36 -13.54 -3.68 -1.11
CA LYS A 36 -14.65 -2.90 -0.56
C LYS A 36 -14.54 -1.43 -0.93
N ALA A 37 -13.37 -0.82 -0.75
CA ALA A 37 -13.13 0.59 -1.07
C ALA A 37 -13.39 0.88 -2.56
N MET A 38 -12.93 0.02 -3.45
CA MET A 38 -13.18 0.16 -4.90
C MET A 38 -14.67 0.07 -5.24
N ALA A 39 -15.42 -0.82 -4.55
CA ALA A 39 -16.86 -0.92 -4.71
C ALA A 39 -17.58 0.35 -4.21
N GLU A 40 -17.13 0.93 -3.09
CA GLU A 40 -17.67 2.19 -2.55
C GLU A 40 -17.36 3.40 -3.42
N VAL A 41 -16.19 3.40 -4.08
CA VAL A 41 -15.81 4.44 -5.06
C VAL A 41 -16.64 4.32 -6.33
N GLY A 42 -17.07 3.11 -6.71
CA GLY A 42 -18.00 2.85 -7.79
C GLY A 42 -17.41 2.99 -9.20
N VAL A 43 -16.08 3.05 -9.34
CA VAL A 43 -15.43 3.07 -10.65
C VAL A 43 -15.42 1.66 -11.24
N ALA A 44 -15.88 1.50 -12.48
CA ALA A 44 -15.93 0.19 -13.12
C ALA A 44 -14.54 -0.49 -13.16
N PRO A 45 -14.43 -1.82 -12.96
CA PRO A 45 -13.15 -2.53 -12.96
C PRO A 45 -12.29 -2.27 -14.20
N HIS A 46 -12.89 -2.15 -15.37
CA HIS A 46 -12.19 -1.84 -16.64
C HIS A 46 -11.74 -0.38 -16.76
N ASN A 47 -12.09 0.48 -15.80
CA ASN A 47 -11.60 1.86 -15.69
C ASN A 47 -10.60 2.01 -14.53
N MET A 48 -10.10 0.89 -14.01
CA MET A 48 -9.08 0.86 -12.97
C MET A 48 -7.81 0.17 -13.47
N ALA A 49 -6.67 0.62 -12.98
CA ALA A 49 -5.38 -0.03 -13.17
C ALA A 49 -4.64 -0.16 -11.84
N VAL A 50 -4.25 -1.37 -11.48
CA VAL A 50 -3.49 -1.69 -10.27
C VAL A 50 -2.06 -2.01 -10.66
N ILE A 51 -1.14 -1.15 -10.25
CA ILE A 51 0.28 -1.20 -10.59
C ILE A 51 1.06 -1.60 -9.35
N SER A 52 2.03 -2.49 -9.47
CA SER A 52 2.89 -2.84 -8.34
C SER A 52 4.37 -2.88 -8.70
N GLY A 53 5.22 -2.72 -7.68
CA GLY A 53 6.65 -3.01 -7.77
C GLY A 53 6.95 -4.47 -7.48
N ILE A 54 7.87 -4.74 -6.54
CA ILE A 54 8.28 -6.10 -6.15
C ILE A 54 8.18 -6.25 -4.62
N GLY A 55 7.72 -7.41 -4.18
CA GLY A 55 7.57 -7.82 -2.78
C GLY A 55 6.29 -8.61 -2.58
N CYS A 56 5.98 -8.96 -1.34
CA CYS A 56 4.76 -9.74 -1.02
C CYS A 56 3.49 -8.99 -1.45
N SER A 57 3.34 -7.72 -1.04
CA SER A 57 2.23 -6.85 -1.42
C SER A 57 2.09 -6.70 -2.93
N SER A 58 3.20 -6.72 -3.66
CA SER A 58 3.23 -6.50 -5.11
C SER A 58 2.63 -7.63 -5.94
N ARG A 59 2.23 -8.73 -5.30
CA ARG A 59 1.42 -9.78 -5.93
C ARG A 59 -0.05 -9.36 -6.10
N LEU A 60 -0.48 -8.27 -5.47
CA LEU A 60 -1.88 -7.85 -5.42
C LEU A 60 -2.55 -7.70 -6.78
N PRO A 61 -1.90 -7.18 -7.86
CA PRO A 61 -2.53 -7.10 -9.18
C PRO A 61 -3.04 -8.44 -9.72
N TYR A 62 -2.44 -9.57 -9.35
CA TYR A 62 -2.93 -10.91 -9.75
C TYR A 62 -4.27 -11.27 -9.10
N TYR A 63 -4.60 -10.64 -7.98
CA TYR A 63 -5.81 -10.92 -7.21
C TYR A 63 -6.95 -9.95 -7.50
N MET A 64 -6.72 -9.01 -8.44
CA MET A 64 -7.68 -8.00 -8.85
C MET A 64 -8.24 -8.31 -10.25
N ASN A 65 -9.55 -8.08 -10.42
CA ASN A 65 -10.22 -8.13 -11.71
C ASN A 65 -10.26 -6.73 -12.35
N THR A 66 -9.06 -6.15 -12.53
CA THR A 66 -8.83 -4.83 -13.14
C THR A 66 -7.69 -4.92 -14.14
N TYR A 67 -7.35 -3.85 -14.85
CA TYR A 67 -6.04 -3.81 -15.50
C TYR A 67 -4.95 -3.86 -14.42
N GLY A 68 -3.85 -4.57 -14.72
CA GLY A 68 -2.77 -4.73 -13.75
C GLY A 68 -1.39 -4.84 -14.40
N PHE A 69 -0.39 -4.29 -13.70
CA PHE A 69 1.02 -4.41 -14.06
C PHE A 69 1.82 -4.79 -12.82
N HIS A 70 2.49 -5.93 -12.86
CA HIS A 70 3.53 -6.28 -11.91
C HIS A 70 4.86 -5.87 -12.53
N THR A 71 5.53 -4.86 -11.97
CA THR A 71 6.65 -4.19 -12.62
C THR A 71 8.00 -4.58 -11.99
N ILE A 72 8.98 -3.68 -11.99
CA ILE A 72 10.32 -3.90 -11.47
C ILE A 72 10.46 -3.25 -10.08
N HIS A 73 11.32 -3.80 -9.24
CA HIS A 73 11.57 -3.31 -7.89
C HIS A 73 11.86 -1.81 -7.84
N GLY A 74 11.05 -1.10 -7.06
CA GLY A 74 11.11 0.35 -6.89
C GLY A 74 10.68 1.18 -8.10
N ARG A 75 10.09 0.56 -9.14
CA ARG A 75 9.67 1.28 -10.36
C ARG A 75 8.14 1.45 -10.48
N GLY A 76 7.38 0.90 -9.54
CA GLY A 76 5.92 0.99 -9.56
C GLY A 76 5.40 2.41 -9.70
N ALA A 77 5.94 3.38 -8.95
CA ALA A 77 5.52 4.78 -9.01
C ALA A 77 5.80 5.44 -10.38
N ALA A 78 6.93 5.11 -11.02
CA ALA A 78 7.25 5.61 -12.36
C ALA A 78 6.29 5.06 -13.42
N ILE A 79 6.02 3.74 -13.36
CA ILE A 79 5.09 3.09 -14.29
C ILE A 79 3.66 3.59 -14.08
N ALA A 80 3.20 3.70 -12.82
CA ALA A 80 1.88 4.25 -12.49
C ALA A 80 1.72 5.68 -12.99
N THR A 81 2.75 6.52 -12.85
CA THR A 81 2.78 7.88 -13.44
C THR A 81 2.62 7.83 -14.96
N GLY A 82 3.31 6.93 -15.64
CA GLY A 82 3.20 6.74 -17.09
C GLY A 82 1.79 6.32 -17.51
N VAL A 83 1.19 5.35 -16.79
CA VAL A 83 -0.19 4.90 -17.05
C VAL A 83 -1.19 6.06 -16.87
N LYS A 84 -1.08 6.82 -15.77
CA LYS A 84 -1.98 7.96 -15.51
C LYS A 84 -1.81 9.07 -16.53
N THR A 85 -0.59 9.31 -17.01
CA THR A 85 -0.30 10.30 -18.05
C THR A 85 -0.89 9.88 -19.40
N ALA A 86 -0.75 8.60 -19.76
CA ALA A 86 -1.28 8.07 -21.03
C ALA A 86 -2.81 7.91 -21.01
N ARG A 87 -3.40 7.60 -19.86
CA ARG A 87 -4.83 7.41 -19.66
C ARG A 87 -5.29 8.15 -18.39
N PRO A 88 -5.52 9.47 -18.50
CA PRO A 88 -5.92 10.33 -17.38
C PRO A 88 -7.28 9.97 -16.77
N ASP A 89 -8.12 9.28 -17.55
CA ASP A 89 -9.45 8.82 -17.17
C ASP A 89 -9.44 7.61 -16.20
N LEU A 90 -8.35 6.83 -16.18
CA LEU A 90 -8.26 5.67 -15.30
C LEU A 90 -8.07 6.06 -13.82
N SER A 91 -8.73 5.31 -12.94
CA SER A 91 -8.37 5.26 -11.52
C SER A 91 -7.14 4.37 -11.36
N VAL A 92 -5.99 4.98 -11.02
CA VAL A 92 -4.71 4.27 -10.95
C VAL A 92 -4.30 4.08 -9.50
N TRP A 93 -4.05 2.81 -9.13
CA TRP A 93 -3.62 2.39 -7.80
C TRP A 93 -2.20 1.85 -7.86
N LEU A 94 -1.33 2.38 -7.05
CA LEU A 94 0.03 1.89 -6.86
C LEU A 94 0.10 1.08 -5.57
N ILE A 95 0.40 -0.20 -5.68
CA ILE A 95 0.61 -1.10 -4.56
C ILE A 95 2.11 -1.35 -4.38
N THR A 96 2.63 -1.05 -3.21
CA THR A 96 4.06 -1.14 -2.95
C THR A 96 4.33 -1.49 -1.49
N GLY A 97 5.44 -2.15 -1.22
CA GLY A 97 5.94 -2.37 0.13
C GLY A 97 6.87 -1.24 0.56
N ASP A 98 7.15 -1.14 1.85
CA ASP A 98 8.07 -0.18 2.42
C ASP A 98 9.48 -0.27 1.80
N GLY A 99 10.02 -1.48 1.67
CA GLY A 99 11.30 -1.70 1.02
C GLY A 99 11.30 -1.38 -0.47
N ASP A 100 10.22 -1.70 -1.17
CA ASP A 100 10.07 -1.42 -2.60
C ASP A 100 9.94 0.09 -2.86
N CYS A 101 9.13 0.77 -2.06
CA CYS A 101 8.82 2.18 -2.22
C CYS A 101 9.95 3.10 -1.78
N LEU A 102 10.51 2.86 -0.58
CA LEU A 102 11.34 3.83 0.13
C LEU A 102 12.85 3.57 0.01
N ALA A 103 13.27 2.35 -0.38
CA ALA A 103 14.66 2.07 -0.72
C ALA A 103 14.94 2.52 -2.16
N ILE A 104 15.06 1.56 -3.09
CA ILE A 104 15.36 1.86 -4.50
C ILE A 104 14.27 2.70 -5.19
N GLY A 105 13.03 2.64 -4.70
CA GLY A 105 11.88 3.41 -5.21
C GLY A 105 11.78 4.85 -4.72
N GLY A 106 12.55 5.24 -3.70
CA GLY A 106 12.40 6.52 -3.00
C GLY A 106 12.35 7.75 -3.91
N ASN A 107 13.24 7.80 -4.91
CA ASN A 107 13.25 8.88 -5.89
C ASN A 107 11.92 8.98 -6.67
N HIS A 108 11.39 7.84 -7.13
CA HIS A 108 10.13 7.81 -7.89
C HIS A 108 8.92 8.14 -7.02
N PHE A 109 8.93 7.70 -5.75
CA PHE A 109 7.91 8.04 -4.77
C PHE A 109 7.87 9.56 -4.53
N ILE A 110 9.01 10.17 -4.19
CA ILE A 110 9.13 11.61 -3.95
C ILE A 110 8.64 12.40 -5.17
N HIS A 111 9.02 12.00 -6.38
CA HIS A 111 8.63 12.72 -7.58
C HIS A 111 7.15 12.52 -7.96
N ALA A 112 6.54 11.37 -7.71
CA ALA A 112 5.11 11.16 -7.92
C ALA A 112 4.29 12.05 -6.97
N VAL A 113 4.65 12.08 -5.69
CA VAL A 113 4.01 12.90 -4.66
C VAL A 113 4.22 14.39 -4.96
N ARG A 114 5.47 14.83 -5.19
CA ARG A 114 5.80 16.23 -5.46
C ARG A 114 5.09 16.80 -6.68
N ARG A 115 4.90 15.98 -7.73
CA ARG A 115 4.18 16.38 -8.96
C ARG A 115 2.68 16.30 -8.81
N ASN A 116 2.21 15.84 -7.67
CA ASN A 116 0.80 15.62 -7.36
C ASN A 116 0.07 14.80 -8.45
N ILE A 117 0.73 13.74 -8.92
CA ILE A 117 0.15 12.84 -9.92
C ILE A 117 -1.07 12.16 -9.29
N ASP A 118 -2.21 12.16 -9.97
CA ASP A 118 -3.48 11.59 -9.48
C ASP A 118 -3.39 10.06 -9.37
N LEU A 119 -2.75 9.60 -8.29
CA LEU A 119 -2.45 8.21 -7.97
C LEU A 119 -2.90 7.88 -6.55
N ASN A 120 -3.48 6.71 -6.37
CA ASN A 120 -3.75 6.12 -5.05
C ASN A 120 -2.56 5.24 -4.65
N ILE A 121 -1.62 5.76 -3.87
CA ILE A 121 -0.43 5.04 -3.41
C ILE A 121 -0.77 4.32 -2.11
N VAL A 122 -0.76 2.99 -2.13
CA VAL A 122 -0.98 2.15 -0.94
C VAL A 122 0.34 1.49 -0.57
N LEU A 123 0.91 1.97 0.54
CA LEU A 123 2.18 1.54 1.09
C LEU A 123 1.95 0.50 2.19
N PHE A 124 2.29 -0.76 1.93
CA PHE A 124 2.26 -1.84 2.90
C PHE A 124 3.54 -1.80 3.74
N ASN A 125 3.42 -1.43 5.00
CA ASN A 125 4.57 -1.30 5.89
C ASN A 125 4.60 -2.42 6.92
N ASN A 126 5.42 -3.42 6.67
CA ASN A 126 5.68 -4.53 7.59
C ASN A 126 7.07 -4.50 8.22
N LYS A 127 7.83 -3.42 7.97
CA LYS A 127 9.19 -3.18 8.45
C LYS A 127 10.19 -4.31 8.14
N ILE A 128 9.99 -5.02 6.99
CA ILE A 128 10.86 -6.15 6.61
C ILE A 128 10.76 -6.46 5.11
N TYR A 129 11.84 -6.91 4.49
CA TYR A 129 11.80 -7.58 3.20
C TYR A 129 11.34 -9.04 3.38
N GLY A 130 10.03 -9.30 3.37
CA GLY A 130 9.47 -10.63 3.60
C GLY A 130 9.73 -11.60 2.44
N LEU A 131 9.54 -11.16 1.19
CA LEU A 131 9.69 -12.01 0.00
C LEU A 131 11.10 -12.61 -0.13
N THR A 132 12.12 -11.86 0.24
CA THR A 132 13.53 -12.26 0.18
C THR A 132 14.04 -12.89 1.49
N LYS A 133 13.14 -13.24 2.40
CA LYS A 133 13.35 -14.02 3.62
C LYS A 133 13.98 -13.27 4.79
N GLY A 134 13.62 -12.00 4.98
CA GLY A 134 13.78 -11.33 6.27
C GLY A 134 14.98 -10.40 6.39
N GLN A 135 15.38 -9.70 5.32
CA GLN A 135 16.29 -8.57 5.44
C GLN A 135 15.56 -7.37 6.05
N TYR A 136 16.29 -6.52 6.77
CA TYR A 136 15.74 -5.26 7.26
C TYR A 136 15.34 -4.34 6.09
N SER A 137 14.27 -3.60 6.26
CA SER A 137 13.77 -2.62 5.30
C SER A 137 14.10 -1.20 5.73
N PRO A 138 13.90 -0.18 4.89
CA PRO A 138 14.14 1.21 5.27
C PRO A 138 13.32 1.72 6.47
N THR A 139 12.26 1.01 6.85
CA THR A 139 11.41 1.35 7.99
C THR A 139 11.67 0.46 9.21
N SER A 140 12.60 -0.49 9.13
CA SER A 140 13.01 -1.32 10.26
C SER A 140 13.65 -0.47 11.35
N ASP A 141 13.34 -0.75 12.60
CA ASP A 141 13.86 0.00 13.74
C ASP A 141 15.38 -0.14 13.85
N ARG A 142 16.05 0.91 14.33
CA ARG A 142 17.49 0.88 14.59
C ARG A 142 17.82 -0.24 15.57
N GLY A 143 18.86 -1.01 15.29
CA GLY A 143 19.26 -2.17 16.07
C GLY A 143 18.52 -3.47 15.71
N PHE A 144 17.65 -3.44 14.70
CA PHE A 144 16.94 -4.66 14.25
C PHE A 144 17.94 -5.70 13.75
N VAL A 145 17.90 -6.90 14.35
CA VAL A 145 18.78 -8.02 14.02
C VAL A 145 18.13 -8.90 12.96
N SER A 146 18.86 -9.18 11.89
CA SER A 146 18.45 -10.11 10.83
C SER A 146 19.62 -10.99 10.40
N LYS A 147 19.36 -11.99 9.55
CA LYS A 147 20.44 -12.85 9.02
C LYS A 147 21.50 -12.07 8.24
N SER A 148 21.11 -11.01 7.55
CA SER A 148 22.02 -10.13 6.80
C SER A 148 22.60 -9.00 7.64
N SER A 149 22.09 -8.76 8.83
CA SER A 149 22.56 -7.74 9.80
C SER A 149 22.63 -8.32 11.20
N PRO A 150 23.60 -9.23 11.46
CA PRO A 150 23.65 -9.99 12.71
C PRO A 150 23.98 -9.12 13.93
N TYR A 151 24.55 -7.93 13.73
CA TYR A 151 24.87 -6.95 14.79
C TYR A 151 23.83 -5.85 14.92
N GLY A 152 22.68 -5.97 14.22
CA GLY A 152 21.63 -4.97 14.17
C GLY A 152 21.88 -3.89 13.11
N THR A 153 20.80 -3.20 12.76
CA THR A 153 20.83 -2.06 11.83
C THR A 153 21.43 -0.83 12.52
N VAL A 154 22.20 -0.04 11.79
CA VAL A 154 22.80 1.22 12.31
C VAL A 154 22.08 2.47 11.80
N GLU A 155 21.21 2.30 10.83
CA GLU A 155 20.44 3.36 10.18
C GLU A 155 19.18 3.67 10.98
N ASP A 156 18.77 4.93 10.97
CA ASP A 156 17.48 5.33 11.50
C ASP A 156 16.38 5.06 10.47
N PRO A 157 15.19 4.60 10.90
CA PRO A 157 14.13 4.25 9.98
C PRO A 157 13.55 5.48 9.27
N PHE A 158 13.19 5.32 8.01
CA PHE A 158 12.33 6.29 7.35
C PHE A 158 10.93 6.31 7.97
N ILE A 159 10.40 7.51 8.14
CA ILE A 159 9.01 7.74 8.53
C ILE A 159 8.25 8.15 7.26
N PRO A 160 7.37 7.27 6.70
CA PRO A 160 6.70 7.53 5.43
C PRO A 160 5.92 8.85 5.39
N ALA A 161 5.32 9.23 6.52
CA ALA A 161 4.62 10.51 6.66
C ALA A 161 5.55 11.70 6.43
N GLU A 162 6.73 11.70 7.03
CA GLU A 162 7.71 12.80 6.88
C GLU A 162 8.20 12.91 5.44
N LEU A 163 8.45 11.77 4.78
CA LEU A 163 8.84 11.75 3.37
C LEU A 163 7.74 12.29 2.47
N ALA A 164 6.49 11.89 2.70
CA ALA A 164 5.35 12.38 1.93
C ALA A 164 5.15 13.89 2.13
N LEU A 165 5.19 14.37 3.38
CA LEU A 165 5.07 15.78 3.71
C LEU A 165 6.27 16.59 3.20
N GLY A 166 7.50 16.08 3.33
CA GLY A 166 8.71 16.69 2.79
C GLY A 166 8.69 16.80 1.26
N ALA A 167 8.03 15.86 0.58
CA ALA A 167 7.75 15.93 -0.86
C ALA A 167 6.55 16.84 -1.21
N ARG A 168 5.98 17.55 -0.24
CA ARG A 168 4.79 18.40 -0.38
C ARG A 168 3.52 17.63 -0.75
N GLY A 169 3.39 16.38 -0.29
CA GLY A 169 2.15 15.62 -0.37
C GLY A 169 1.05 16.32 0.43
N ASN A 170 -0.15 16.36 -0.13
CA ASN A 170 -1.32 17.01 0.47
C ASN A 170 -2.38 16.01 0.97
N PHE A 171 -2.12 14.72 0.80
CA PHE A 171 -2.89 13.65 1.40
C PHE A 171 -1.95 12.56 1.90
N PHE A 172 -1.94 12.34 3.20
CA PHE A 172 -1.31 11.21 3.85
C PHE A 172 -2.26 10.66 4.91
N ALA A 173 -2.42 9.35 4.94
CA ALA A 173 -3.16 8.66 6.00
C ALA A 173 -2.42 7.39 6.42
N ARG A 174 -2.59 7.00 7.68
CA ARG A 174 -2.07 5.74 8.24
C ARG A 174 -3.21 4.92 8.80
N THR A 175 -3.18 3.62 8.55
CA THR A 175 -4.10 2.65 9.10
C THR A 175 -3.38 1.34 9.39
N ILE A 176 -4.09 0.33 9.89
CA ILE A 176 -3.53 -0.96 10.27
C ILE A 176 -4.42 -2.11 9.80
N ASP A 177 -3.80 -3.23 9.45
CA ASP A 177 -4.45 -4.42 8.85
C ASP A 177 -5.55 -5.06 9.70
N VAL A 178 -5.52 -4.86 11.02
CA VAL A 178 -6.54 -5.39 11.94
C VAL A 178 -7.79 -4.51 12.04
N ASP A 179 -7.71 -3.23 11.67
CA ASP A 179 -8.87 -2.33 11.65
C ASP A 179 -9.44 -2.22 10.22
N LEU A 180 -10.20 -3.24 9.84
CA LEU A 180 -10.78 -3.36 8.49
C LEU A 180 -11.72 -2.22 8.13
N LYS A 181 -12.46 -1.70 9.12
CA LYS A 181 -13.41 -0.61 8.90
C LYS A 181 -12.67 0.67 8.56
N ASN A 182 -11.79 1.12 9.45
CA ASN A 182 -11.00 2.32 9.24
C ASN A 182 -10.13 2.21 7.97
N THR A 183 -9.51 1.05 7.72
CA THR A 183 -8.73 0.81 6.50
C THR A 183 -9.56 1.00 5.24
N THR A 184 -10.79 0.48 5.21
CA THR A 184 -11.70 0.66 4.06
C THR A 184 -12.09 2.13 3.89
N GLU A 185 -12.45 2.83 4.96
CA GLU A 185 -12.81 4.24 4.95
C GLU A 185 -11.65 5.13 4.46
N VAL A 186 -10.44 4.90 4.96
CA VAL A 186 -9.23 5.63 4.55
C VAL A 186 -8.91 5.38 3.07
N LEU A 187 -8.96 4.14 2.60
CA LEU A 187 -8.72 3.81 1.19
C LEU A 187 -9.78 4.46 0.27
N THR A 188 -11.03 4.51 0.72
CA THR A 188 -12.11 5.17 -0.01
C THR A 188 -11.88 6.69 -0.08
N ALA A 189 -11.47 7.30 1.03
CA ALA A 189 -11.12 8.73 1.08
C ALA A 189 -9.92 9.04 0.19
N SER A 190 -8.88 8.20 0.23
CA SER A 190 -7.71 8.26 -0.64
C SER A 190 -8.10 8.29 -2.12
N ALA A 191 -9.00 7.37 -2.54
CA ALA A 191 -9.45 7.28 -3.92
C ALA A 191 -10.30 8.47 -4.39
N ARG A 192 -10.96 9.17 -3.47
CA ARG A 192 -11.74 10.37 -3.77
C ARG A 192 -10.89 11.64 -3.81
N HIS A 193 -9.69 11.59 -3.24
CA HIS A 193 -8.76 12.70 -3.29
C HIS A 193 -8.31 12.98 -4.74
N LYS A 194 -8.11 14.23 -5.10
CA LYS A 194 -7.59 14.65 -6.41
C LYS A 194 -6.11 14.98 -6.30
N GLY A 195 -5.30 14.19 -6.97
CA GLY A 195 -3.84 14.25 -6.89
C GLY A 195 -3.26 13.02 -6.21
N ALA A 196 -1.99 13.10 -5.79
CA ALA A 196 -1.30 12.00 -5.13
C ALA A 196 -1.81 11.81 -3.70
N SER A 197 -2.45 10.67 -3.44
CA SER A 197 -2.77 10.23 -2.08
C SER A 197 -1.79 9.15 -1.65
N VAL A 198 -1.34 9.20 -0.40
CA VAL A 198 -0.48 8.19 0.21
C VAL A 198 -1.21 7.60 1.41
N THR A 199 -1.52 6.32 1.34
CA THR A 199 -2.08 5.55 2.45
C THR A 199 -1.05 4.52 2.91
N GLU A 200 -0.48 4.73 4.09
CA GLU A 200 0.35 3.73 4.75
C GLU A 200 -0.54 2.76 5.52
N VAL A 201 -0.44 1.49 5.21
CA VAL A 201 -1.09 0.41 5.96
C VAL A 201 -0.03 -0.35 6.73
N LEU A 202 -0.09 -0.31 8.05
CA LEU A 202 0.76 -1.11 8.92
C LEU A 202 0.29 -2.57 8.82
N VAL A 203 1.18 -3.45 8.40
CA VAL A 203 0.86 -4.83 8.04
C VAL A 203 1.72 -5.81 8.83
N ASN A 204 1.11 -6.83 9.41
CA ASN A 204 1.84 -7.87 10.12
C ASN A 204 2.44 -8.92 9.17
N CYS A 205 3.75 -9.14 9.28
CA CYS A 205 4.45 -10.24 8.60
C CYS A 205 4.63 -11.42 9.57
N VAL A 206 3.73 -12.39 9.54
CA VAL A 206 3.70 -13.54 10.48
C VAL A 206 4.93 -14.44 10.45
N ILE A 207 5.79 -14.35 9.42
CA ILE A 207 6.94 -15.23 9.25
C ILE A 207 8.25 -14.56 9.70
N PHE A 208 8.46 -13.30 9.34
CA PHE A 208 9.75 -12.63 9.53
C PHE A 208 9.72 -11.45 10.50
N ASN A 209 8.53 -10.94 10.85
CA ASN A 209 8.39 -9.78 11.72
C ASN A 209 7.05 -9.80 12.45
N ASP A 210 6.72 -10.94 13.05
CA ASP A 210 5.43 -11.14 13.72
C ASP A 210 5.27 -10.25 14.94
N GLY A 211 4.13 -9.58 15.01
CA GLY A 211 3.77 -8.71 16.13
C GLY A 211 4.46 -7.36 16.15
N ILE A 212 5.15 -6.94 15.07
CA ILE A 212 5.89 -5.66 15.03
C ILE A 212 5.02 -4.44 15.35
N HIS A 213 3.72 -4.52 15.11
CA HIS A 213 2.78 -3.44 15.37
C HIS A 213 1.89 -3.68 16.62
N LYS A 214 2.20 -4.68 17.47
CA LYS A 214 1.40 -4.99 18.66
C LYS A 214 1.20 -3.78 19.58
N GLY A 215 2.24 -2.98 19.82
CA GLY A 215 2.15 -1.80 20.67
C GLY A 215 1.14 -0.75 20.19
N ILE A 216 0.77 -0.74 18.91
CA ILE A 216 -0.23 0.18 18.35
C ILE A 216 -1.64 -0.40 18.48
N VAL A 217 -1.76 -1.73 18.49
CA VAL A 217 -3.05 -2.44 18.55
C VAL A 217 -3.53 -2.62 20.00
N ASP A 218 -2.62 -2.64 20.95
CA ASP A 218 -2.92 -2.88 22.35
C ASP A 218 -3.75 -1.72 22.91
N LYS A 219 -4.90 -2.03 23.50
CA LYS A 219 -5.85 -1.04 24.03
C LYS A 219 -5.21 -0.06 25.02
N GLU A 220 -4.15 -0.49 25.68
CA GLU A 220 -3.36 0.32 26.63
C GLU A 220 -2.65 1.49 25.97
N TYR A 221 -2.33 1.38 24.65
CA TYR A 221 -1.66 2.42 23.86
C TYR A 221 -2.59 3.20 22.92
N LEU A 222 -3.83 2.75 22.74
CA LEU A 222 -4.81 3.43 21.85
C LEU A 222 -5.18 4.84 22.32
N SER A 223 -4.94 5.16 23.61
CA SER A 223 -5.15 6.52 24.12
C SER A 223 -4.15 7.56 23.59
N LEU A 224 -3.04 7.13 22.99
CA LEU A 224 -2.02 8.02 22.41
C LEU A 224 -2.24 8.34 20.93
N ILE A 225 -3.25 7.73 20.29
CA ILE A 225 -3.56 7.93 18.87
C ILE A 225 -4.54 9.10 18.64
N HIS A 226 -5.05 9.70 19.71
CA HIS A 226 -6.00 10.82 19.67
C HIS A 226 -5.36 12.20 19.93
N ILE A 227 -4.11 12.39 19.47
CA ILE A 227 -3.48 13.72 19.54
C ILE A 227 -3.54 14.34 18.14
#